data_7c4c0469603e4c03a6d61715bcfcd874
#
_entry.id   7c4c0469603e4c03a6d61715bcfcd874
#
_cell.length_a   1.000
_cell.length_b   1.000
_cell.length_c   1.000
_cell.angle_alpha   90.00
_cell.angle_beta   90.00
_cell.angle_gamma   90.00
#
_symmetry.space_group_name_H-M   'P 1'
#
loop_
_entity.id
_entity.type
_entity.pdbx_description
1 polymer ?
#
loop_
_entity_poly.entity_id
_entity_poly.type
_entity_poly.pdbx_seq_one_letter_code
_entity_poly.pdbx_strand_id
1 'polypeptide(L)'
;MPTAHSARQNHLLAALPVTEYERLVSDLELVPLPLGDVLYESGSQLGHVYFPTTSIVSLLYVMEDGASAEIAVVGNEGIIGVALFMGGETTPSRAVVQSAGYAYRLRGPLLKREFTRSLAMQHLLLRYTQALLTQMAQTAVCNRHHSVDQQLCRWLLLSLDRLASNELTMTQELIANMLGVRREGVTEAAGKLQDAGLIHYSRGRITVVDRPGLEAQACECYKVVKKEFDRLLPDVAHHEALEYLCRE
;
A
#
# COMPACT_ATOMS: atom_id res chain seq x y z
N MET A 1 -6.07 -24.69 8.41
CA MET A 1 -4.65 -24.62 8.81
C MET A 1 -4.17 -23.23 8.48
N PRO A 2 -3.42 -22.50 9.34
CA PRO A 2 -2.85 -21.23 8.93
C PRO A 2 -1.93 -21.49 7.73
N THR A 3 -2.16 -20.78 6.64
CA THR A 3 -1.29 -20.80 5.46
C THR A 3 0.12 -20.44 5.89
N ALA A 4 1.09 -21.28 5.59
CA ALA A 4 2.49 -21.01 5.93
C ALA A 4 2.88 -19.66 5.31
N HIS A 5 3.37 -18.74 6.14
CA HIS A 5 3.86 -17.44 5.67
C HIS A 5 5.04 -17.67 4.71
N SER A 6 4.94 -17.12 3.52
CA SER A 6 6.00 -17.14 2.52
C SER A 6 6.40 -15.71 2.16
N ALA A 7 7.71 -15.45 2.07
CA ALA A 7 8.18 -14.14 1.64
C ALA A 7 7.76 -13.82 0.19
N ARG A 8 7.49 -14.84 -0.63
CA ARG A 8 6.97 -14.69 -1.99
C ARG A 8 5.51 -14.22 -2.06
N GLN A 9 4.80 -14.12 -0.93
CA GLN A 9 3.52 -13.42 -0.87
C GLN A 9 3.69 -11.91 -1.08
N ASN A 10 4.90 -11.37 -0.89
CA ASN A 10 5.22 -10.04 -1.40
C ASN A 10 5.69 -10.19 -2.86
N HIS A 11 5.01 -9.48 -3.75
CA HIS A 11 5.17 -9.63 -5.19
C HIS A 11 6.54 -9.14 -5.69
N LEU A 12 7.15 -8.12 -5.05
CA LEU A 12 8.52 -7.71 -5.39
C LEU A 12 9.53 -8.82 -5.07
N LEU A 13 9.37 -9.49 -3.92
CA LEU A 13 10.23 -10.63 -3.57
C LEU A 13 9.97 -11.83 -4.49
N ALA A 14 8.73 -12.05 -4.90
CA ALA A 14 8.37 -13.11 -5.84
C ALA A 14 8.93 -12.88 -7.25
N ALA A 15 9.03 -11.62 -7.70
CA ALA A 15 9.55 -11.24 -9.01
C ALA A 15 11.08 -11.26 -9.10
N LEU A 16 11.79 -11.44 -7.98
CA LEU A 16 13.25 -11.58 -8.01
C LEU A 16 13.65 -12.91 -8.66
N PRO A 17 14.74 -12.92 -9.46
CA PRO A 17 15.37 -14.16 -9.91
C PRO A 17 15.70 -15.07 -8.72
N VAL A 18 15.64 -16.38 -8.93
CA VAL A 18 15.80 -17.38 -7.85
C VAL A 18 17.10 -17.16 -7.05
N THR A 19 18.19 -16.89 -7.73
CA THR A 19 19.50 -16.67 -7.12
C THR A 19 19.56 -15.43 -6.24
N GLU A 20 18.88 -14.35 -6.62
CA GLU A 20 18.73 -13.12 -5.84
C GLU A 20 17.85 -13.34 -4.61
N TYR A 21 16.72 -14.02 -4.80
CA TYR A 21 15.81 -14.35 -3.71
C TYR A 21 16.46 -15.24 -2.66
N GLU A 22 17.18 -16.30 -3.07
CA GLU A 22 17.89 -17.22 -2.17
C GLU A 22 18.94 -16.54 -1.30
N ARG A 23 19.58 -15.48 -1.82
CA ARG A 23 20.54 -14.68 -1.02
C ARG A 23 19.87 -13.82 0.04
N LEU A 24 18.62 -13.40 -0.20
CA LEU A 24 17.90 -12.53 0.73
C LEU A 24 17.11 -13.30 1.78
N VAL A 25 16.57 -14.47 1.41
CA VAL A 25 15.58 -15.16 2.23
C VAL A 25 16.07 -15.50 3.63
N SER A 26 17.37 -15.80 3.80
CA SER A 26 17.98 -16.10 5.11
C SER A 26 18.09 -14.87 6.03
N ASP A 27 18.06 -13.66 5.45
CA ASP A 27 18.18 -12.39 6.16
C ASP A 27 16.81 -11.73 6.37
N LEU A 28 15.72 -12.29 5.79
CA LEU A 28 14.36 -11.82 5.94
C LEU A 28 13.75 -12.31 7.26
N GLU A 29 13.22 -11.39 8.05
CA GLU A 29 12.55 -11.67 9.31
C GLU A 29 11.05 -11.42 9.18
N LEU A 30 10.22 -12.45 9.43
CA LEU A 30 8.77 -12.29 9.48
C LEU A 30 8.38 -11.56 10.77
N VAL A 31 7.65 -10.45 10.62
CA VAL A 31 7.17 -9.63 11.73
C VAL A 31 5.68 -9.37 11.64
N PRO A 32 4.93 -9.44 12.76
CA PRO A 32 3.55 -8.95 12.80
C PRO A 32 3.54 -7.42 12.71
N LEU A 33 2.55 -6.89 12.03
CA LEU A 33 2.27 -5.47 11.91
C LEU A 33 0.87 -5.19 12.50
N PRO A 34 0.76 -4.84 13.79
CA PRO A 34 -0.51 -4.47 14.41
C PRO A 34 -1.08 -3.18 13.82
N LEU A 35 -2.41 -3.07 13.79
CA LEU A 35 -3.10 -1.85 13.34
C LEU A 35 -2.64 -0.62 14.15
N GLY A 36 -2.27 0.44 13.46
CA GLY A 36 -1.86 1.71 14.05
C GLY A 36 -0.39 1.78 14.44
N ASP A 37 0.37 0.67 14.34
CA ASP A 37 1.81 0.69 14.61
C ASP A 37 2.54 1.62 13.65
N VAL A 38 3.55 2.31 14.17
CA VAL A 38 4.41 3.22 13.42
C VAL A 38 5.72 2.52 13.08
N LEU A 39 5.99 2.33 11.81
CA LEU A 39 7.22 1.68 11.34
C LEU A 39 8.40 2.65 11.35
N TYR A 40 8.14 3.91 11.05
CA TYR A 40 9.09 5.02 11.21
C TYR A 40 8.36 6.37 11.30
N GLU A 41 8.96 7.29 12.05
CA GLU A 41 8.51 8.68 12.18
C GLU A 41 9.19 9.59 11.17
N SER A 42 8.55 10.72 10.87
CA SER A 42 9.12 11.78 10.03
C SER A 42 10.50 12.22 10.54
N GLY A 43 11.48 12.28 9.64
CA GLY A 43 12.87 12.69 9.96
C GLY A 43 13.70 11.64 10.68
N SER A 44 13.13 10.51 11.11
CA SER A 44 13.88 9.45 11.77
C SER A 44 14.76 8.68 10.78
N GLN A 45 15.90 8.17 11.28
CA GLN A 45 16.77 7.31 10.48
C GLN A 45 16.16 5.92 10.33
N LEU A 46 16.05 5.46 9.09
CA LEU A 46 15.49 4.15 8.78
C LEU A 46 16.53 3.06 8.99
N GLY A 47 16.23 2.08 9.83
CA GLY A 47 17.07 0.89 10.05
C GLY A 47 16.70 -0.29 9.17
N HIS A 48 15.45 -0.36 8.72
CA HIS A 48 14.88 -1.50 8.01
C HIS A 48 14.01 -1.07 6.85
N VAL A 49 13.88 -1.97 5.89
CA VAL A 49 12.77 -1.96 4.92
C VAL A 49 11.78 -3.06 5.26
N TYR A 50 10.52 -2.89 4.83
CA TYR A 50 9.47 -3.88 5.06
C TYR A 50 8.82 -4.25 3.73
N PHE A 51 8.60 -5.55 3.55
CA PHE A 51 7.89 -6.16 2.44
C PHE A 51 6.57 -6.72 2.97
N PRO A 52 5.45 -5.97 2.91
CA PRO A 52 4.17 -6.47 3.40
C PRO A 52 3.74 -7.73 2.65
N THR A 53 3.05 -8.63 3.35
CA THR A 53 2.44 -9.83 2.74
C THR A 53 0.93 -9.82 2.88
N THR A 54 0.43 -9.45 4.06
CA THR A 54 -1.00 -9.40 4.35
C THR A 54 -1.43 -8.11 5.05
N SER A 55 -0.48 -7.21 5.32
CA SER A 55 -0.72 -5.89 5.90
C SER A 55 -0.74 -4.79 4.84
N ILE A 56 -1.36 -3.66 5.19
CA ILE A 56 -1.29 -2.41 4.42
C ILE A 56 -0.67 -1.34 5.30
N VAL A 57 0.22 -0.54 4.72
CA VAL A 57 0.89 0.57 5.39
C VAL A 57 0.63 1.86 4.62
N SER A 58 0.17 2.89 5.32
CA SER A 58 0.00 4.25 4.81
C SER A 58 1.27 5.07 4.98
N LEU A 59 1.65 5.77 3.93
CA LEU A 59 2.69 6.80 3.98
C LEU A 59 2.01 8.16 4.14
N LEU A 60 2.24 8.81 5.28
CA LEU A 60 1.56 10.04 5.69
C LEU A 60 2.54 11.20 5.74
N TYR A 61 2.08 12.38 5.33
CA TYR A 61 2.69 13.63 5.76
C TYR A 61 1.87 14.22 6.91
N VAL A 62 2.57 14.68 7.95
CA VAL A 62 1.97 15.31 9.12
C VAL A 62 2.44 16.75 9.16
N MET A 63 1.49 17.68 9.23
CA MET A 63 1.74 19.11 9.29
C MET A 63 2.04 19.55 10.71
N GLU A 64 2.57 20.76 10.89
CA GLU A 64 2.89 21.31 12.21
C GLU A 64 1.69 21.45 13.14
N ASP A 65 0.50 21.66 12.58
CA ASP A 65 -0.78 21.75 13.33
C ASP A 65 -1.38 20.36 13.65
N GLY A 66 -0.68 19.27 13.26
CA GLY A 66 -1.12 17.88 13.47
C GLY A 66 -2.03 17.34 12.37
N ALA A 67 -2.47 18.16 11.40
CA ALA A 67 -3.20 17.66 10.25
C ALA A 67 -2.33 16.68 9.45
N SER A 68 -2.95 15.64 8.90
CA SER A 68 -2.23 14.64 8.11
C SER A 68 -3.00 14.27 6.85
N ALA A 69 -2.26 13.80 5.85
CA ALA A 69 -2.84 13.21 4.65
C ALA A 69 -1.98 12.04 4.18
N GLU A 70 -2.64 10.98 3.70
CA GLU A 70 -1.98 9.88 3.04
C GLU A 70 -1.56 10.29 1.64
N ILE A 71 -0.29 10.08 1.34
CA ILE A 71 0.28 10.34 0.02
C ILE A 71 0.36 9.06 -0.81
N ALA A 72 0.52 7.92 -0.16
CA ALA A 72 0.56 6.61 -0.79
C ALA A 72 0.19 5.51 0.20
N VAL A 73 -0.28 4.40 -0.34
CA VAL A 73 -0.54 3.15 0.37
C VAL A 73 0.33 2.05 -0.22
N VAL A 74 0.88 1.20 0.63
CA VAL A 74 1.77 0.09 0.26
C VAL A 74 1.27 -1.20 0.89
N GLY A 75 1.11 -2.23 0.08
CA GLY A 75 0.76 -3.59 0.49
C GLY A 75 1.73 -4.62 -0.06
N ASN A 76 1.20 -5.79 -0.40
CA ASN A 76 1.98 -6.93 -0.91
C ASN A 76 2.67 -6.66 -2.27
N GLU A 77 2.28 -5.64 -3.00
CA GLU A 77 2.89 -5.21 -4.27
C GLU A 77 4.16 -4.39 -4.10
N GLY A 78 4.54 -4.01 -2.87
CA GLY A 78 5.54 -2.99 -2.67
C GLY A 78 6.52 -3.21 -1.51
N ILE A 79 7.29 -2.16 -1.25
CA ILE A 79 8.29 -2.07 -0.18
C ILE A 79 8.16 -0.73 0.55
N ILE A 80 8.27 -0.74 1.89
CA ILE A 80 8.35 0.45 2.73
C ILE A 80 9.82 0.73 3.06
N GLY A 81 10.21 2.02 3.01
CA GLY A 81 11.58 2.45 3.33
C GLY A 81 12.44 2.67 2.08
N VAL A 82 11.84 3.10 0.96
CA VAL A 82 12.55 3.39 -0.31
C VAL A 82 13.74 4.35 -0.15
N ALA A 83 13.70 5.27 0.82
CA ALA A 83 14.78 6.20 1.09
C ALA A 83 16.13 5.50 1.38
N LEU A 84 16.11 4.26 1.89
CA LEU A 84 17.32 3.52 2.20
C LEU A 84 18.18 3.20 0.96
N PHE A 85 17.56 2.78 -0.14
CA PHE A 85 18.31 2.48 -1.36
C PHE A 85 18.42 3.70 -2.29
N MET A 86 17.61 4.74 -2.09
CA MET A 86 17.74 6.02 -2.77
C MET A 86 18.85 6.91 -2.16
N GLY A 87 19.44 6.52 -1.03
CA GLY A 87 20.58 7.20 -0.42
C GLY A 87 20.24 8.26 0.62
N GLY A 88 18.94 8.51 0.89
CA GLY A 88 18.52 9.53 1.84
C GLY A 88 18.54 9.09 3.31
N GLU A 89 18.33 7.80 3.57
CA GLU A 89 18.25 7.17 4.91
C GLU A 89 17.16 7.73 5.85
N THR A 90 16.64 8.91 5.57
CA THR A 90 15.54 9.57 6.28
C THR A 90 14.48 10.03 5.28
N THR A 91 13.27 10.27 5.76
CA THR A 91 12.16 10.81 4.95
C THR A 91 11.29 11.72 5.80
N PRO A 92 10.71 12.80 5.25
CA PRO A 92 9.74 13.63 5.97
C PRO A 92 8.36 12.96 6.11
N SER A 93 8.15 11.77 5.55
CA SER A 93 6.92 11.01 5.73
C SER A 93 6.98 10.10 6.97
N ARG A 94 5.81 9.75 7.48
CA ARG A 94 5.58 8.76 8.52
C ARG A 94 4.94 7.53 7.90
N ALA A 95 5.32 6.32 8.35
CA ALA A 95 4.70 5.07 7.91
C ALA A 95 3.89 4.45 9.03
N VAL A 96 2.58 4.26 8.81
CA VAL A 96 1.63 3.74 9.79
C VAL A 96 0.89 2.53 9.24
N VAL A 97 0.76 1.48 10.04
CA VAL A 97 0.00 0.28 9.66
C VAL A 97 -1.48 0.61 9.58
N GLN A 98 -2.03 0.58 8.37
CA GLN A 98 -3.43 0.85 8.05
C GLN A 98 -4.31 -0.40 8.21
N SER A 99 -3.79 -1.56 7.87
CA SER A 99 -4.45 -2.85 8.05
C SER A 99 -3.47 -3.83 8.69
N ALA A 100 -3.89 -4.42 9.81
CA ALA A 100 -3.07 -5.41 10.52
C ALA A 100 -2.76 -6.63 9.64
N GLY A 101 -1.58 -7.21 9.84
CA GLY A 101 -1.13 -8.38 9.09
C GLY A 101 0.33 -8.67 9.38
N TYR A 102 1.04 -9.11 8.34
CA TYR A 102 2.45 -9.46 8.43
C TYR A 102 3.26 -8.81 7.32
N ALA A 103 4.55 -8.63 7.60
CA ALA A 103 5.56 -8.24 6.61
C ALA A 103 6.85 -9.02 6.87
N TYR A 104 7.69 -9.12 5.84
CA TYR A 104 9.09 -9.46 6.02
C TYR A 104 9.90 -8.18 6.12
N ARG A 105 10.75 -8.07 7.16
CA ARG A 105 11.68 -6.95 7.28
C ARG A 105 13.09 -7.37 6.92
N LEU A 106 13.85 -6.43 6.37
CA LEU A 106 15.26 -6.59 6.02
C LEU A 106 16.05 -5.38 6.52
N ARG A 107 17.22 -5.61 7.10
CA ARG A 107 18.10 -4.54 7.56
C ARG A 107 18.60 -3.68 6.39
N GLY A 108 18.61 -2.37 6.54
CA GLY A 108 19.03 -1.41 5.52
C GLY A 108 20.39 -1.68 4.89
N PRO A 109 21.46 -1.99 5.65
CA PRO A 109 22.77 -2.33 5.08
C PRO A 109 22.74 -3.56 4.15
N LEU A 110 21.91 -4.56 4.47
CA LEU A 110 21.76 -5.75 3.62
C LEU A 110 21.07 -5.41 2.31
N LEU A 111 19.97 -4.61 2.38
CA LEU A 111 19.28 -4.14 1.18
C LEU A 111 20.23 -3.34 0.27
N LYS A 112 21.00 -2.40 0.83
CA LYS A 112 21.95 -1.57 0.06
C LYS A 112 23.00 -2.42 -0.63
N ARG A 113 23.53 -3.43 0.05
CA ARG A 113 24.48 -4.39 -0.52
C ARG A 113 23.89 -5.11 -1.73
N GLU A 114 22.69 -5.67 -1.59
CA GLU A 114 22.05 -6.41 -2.68
C GLU A 114 21.58 -5.47 -3.81
N PHE A 115 21.11 -4.27 -3.50
CA PHE A 115 20.78 -3.24 -4.49
C PHE A 115 21.98 -2.86 -5.37
N THR A 116 23.17 -2.72 -4.77
CA THR A 116 24.40 -2.42 -5.53
C THR A 116 24.90 -3.63 -6.32
N ARG A 117 24.69 -4.86 -5.82
CA ARG A 117 25.21 -6.08 -6.40
C ARG A 117 24.38 -6.63 -7.55
N SER A 118 23.04 -6.49 -7.48
CA SER A 118 22.10 -7.11 -8.42
C SER A 118 21.40 -6.07 -9.29
N LEU A 119 21.70 -6.07 -10.59
CA LEU A 119 21.00 -5.21 -11.56
C LEU A 119 19.51 -5.55 -11.66
N ALA A 120 19.14 -6.84 -11.53
CA ALA A 120 17.73 -7.23 -11.56
C ALA A 120 16.96 -6.62 -10.38
N MET A 121 17.50 -6.71 -9.16
CA MET A 121 16.91 -6.08 -7.98
C MET A 121 16.89 -4.56 -8.11
N GLN A 122 17.99 -3.96 -8.58
CA GLN A 122 18.06 -2.52 -8.80
C GLN A 122 16.96 -2.04 -9.75
N HIS A 123 16.83 -2.66 -10.92
CA HIS A 123 15.81 -2.31 -11.90
C HIS A 123 14.39 -2.50 -11.36
N LEU A 124 14.14 -3.59 -10.63
CA LEU A 124 12.85 -3.85 -10.01
C LEU A 124 12.46 -2.76 -9.01
N LEU A 125 13.37 -2.43 -8.09
CA LEU A 125 13.12 -1.41 -7.06
C LEU A 125 13.01 0.01 -7.64
N LEU A 126 13.75 0.34 -8.70
CA LEU A 126 13.61 1.63 -9.40
C LEU A 126 12.27 1.74 -10.14
N ARG A 127 11.82 0.68 -10.82
CA ARG A 127 10.49 0.62 -11.45
C ARG A 127 9.37 0.77 -10.42
N TYR A 128 9.48 0.06 -9.27
CA TYR A 128 8.54 0.23 -8.17
C TYR A 128 8.54 1.67 -7.65
N THR A 129 9.71 2.28 -7.47
CA THR A 129 9.79 3.68 -7.02
C THR A 129 9.11 4.64 -8.00
N GLN A 130 9.25 4.42 -9.31
CA GLN A 130 8.53 5.19 -10.33
C GLN A 130 7.00 5.03 -10.20
N ALA A 131 6.51 3.81 -10.00
CA ALA A 131 5.09 3.54 -9.78
C ALA A 131 4.58 4.23 -8.50
N LEU A 132 5.35 4.17 -7.42
CA LEU A 132 5.06 4.84 -6.16
C LEU A 132 5.00 6.38 -6.33
N LEU A 133 5.93 6.98 -7.07
CA LEU A 133 5.91 8.41 -7.40
C LEU A 133 4.66 8.78 -8.20
N THR A 134 4.24 7.94 -9.14
CA THR A 134 2.97 8.15 -9.88
C THR A 134 1.77 8.10 -8.93
N GLN A 135 1.72 7.16 -7.99
CA GLN A 135 0.66 7.09 -6.99
C GLN A 135 0.62 8.37 -6.13
N MET A 136 1.77 8.85 -5.67
CA MET A 136 1.87 10.09 -4.87
C MET A 136 1.40 11.31 -5.67
N ALA A 137 1.88 11.48 -6.90
CA ALA A 137 1.48 12.58 -7.78
C ALA A 137 -0.03 12.54 -8.08
N GLN A 138 -0.56 11.34 -8.37
CA GLN A 138 -1.98 11.15 -8.65
C GLN A 138 -2.85 11.40 -7.40
N THR A 139 -2.34 11.08 -6.20
CA THR A 139 -3.02 11.42 -4.94
C THR A 139 -3.13 12.93 -4.75
N ALA A 140 -2.05 13.68 -5.00
CA ALA A 140 -2.07 15.14 -4.90
C ALA A 140 -3.07 15.79 -5.88
N VAL A 141 -3.10 15.33 -7.14
CA VAL A 141 -4.07 15.78 -8.14
C VAL A 141 -5.49 15.44 -7.72
N CYS A 142 -5.73 14.20 -7.27
CA CYS A 142 -7.03 13.74 -6.82
C CYS A 142 -7.57 14.57 -5.66
N ASN A 143 -6.75 14.82 -4.65
CA ASN A 143 -7.15 15.60 -3.46
C ASN A 143 -7.49 17.05 -3.82
N ARG A 144 -6.95 17.59 -4.91
CA ARG A 144 -7.22 18.95 -5.37
C ARG A 144 -8.47 19.08 -6.23
N HIS A 145 -8.77 18.08 -7.06
CA HIS A 145 -9.72 18.24 -8.17
C HIS A 145 -10.96 17.34 -8.08
N HIS A 146 -10.95 16.30 -7.25
CA HIS A 146 -12.05 15.36 -7.17
C HIS A 146 -12.86 15.52 -5.87
N SER A 147 -14.14 15.10 -5.90
CA SER A 147 -15.00 15.11 -4.72
C SER A 147 -14.55 14.08 -3.67
N VAL A 148 -14.98 14.28 -2.42
CA VAL A 148 -14.71 13.33 -1.33
C VAL A 148 -15.28 11.93 -1.65
N ASP A 149 -16.43 11.87 -2.33
CA ASP A 149 -17.04 10.61 -2.78
C ASP A 149 -16.08 9.84 -3.71
N GLN A 150 -15.52 10.52 -4.71
CA GLN A 150 -14.55 9.94 -5.66
C GLN A 150 -13.22 9.58 -5.00
N GLN A 151 -12.73 10.41 -4.09
CA GLN A 151 -11.52 10.13 -3.31
C GLN A 151 -11.71 8.88 -2.44
N LEU A 152 -12.87 8.74 -1.77
CA LEU A 152 -13.20 7.58 -0.95
C LEU A 152 -13.28 6.30 -1.81
N CYS A 153 -13.93 6.34 -2.97
CA CYS A 153 -13.98 5.21 -3.90
C CYS A 153 -12.56 4.77 -4.32
N ARG A 154 -11.72 5.71 -4.75
CA ARG A 154 -10.32 5.44 -5.13
C ARG A 154 -9.53 4.82 -3.98
N TRP A 155 -9.66 5.39 -2.79
CA TRP A 155 -8.93 4.93 -1.60
C TRP A 155 -9.36 3.52 -1.19
N LEU A 156 -10.66 3.22 -1.19
CA LEU A 156 -11.19 1.87 -0.93
C LEU A 156 -10.65 0.86 -1.95
N LEU A 157 -10.71 1.17 -3.24
CA LEU A 157 -10.22 0.29 -4.30
C LEU A 157 -8.73 0.01 -4.18
N LEU A 158 -7.90 1.05 -3.97
CA LEU A 158 -6.45 0.88 -3.77
C LEU A 158 -6.12 0.04 -2.54
N SER A 159 -6.90 0.16 -1.46
CA SER A 159 -6.72 -0.66 -0.27
C SER A 159 -7.12 -2.11 -0.52
N LEU A 160 -8.25 -2.34 -1.19
CA LEU A 160 -8.77 -3.68 -1.48
C LEU A 160 -7.95 -4.44 -2.53
N ASP A 161 -7.29 -3.74 -3.45
CA ASP A 161 -6.34 -4.37 -4.38
C ASP A 161 -5.17 -5.05 -3.66
N ARG A 162 -4.92 -4.69 -2.39
CA ARG A 162 -3.82 -5.16 -1.54
C ARG A 162 -4.24 -6.15 -0.46
N LEU A 163 -5.53 -6.47 -0.40
CA LEU A 163 -6.11 -7.40 0.57
C LEU A 163 -6.73 -8.60 -0.13
N ALA A 164 -6.64 -9.76 0.50
CA ALA A 164 -7.33 -10.97 0.04
C ALA A 164 -8.84 -10.97 0.39
N SER A 165 -9.35 -9.90 1.00
CA SER A 165 -10.73 -9.77 1.47
C SER A 165 -11.37 -8.51 0.90
N ASN A 166 -12.71 -8.47 0.83
CA ASN A 166 -13.48 -7.28 0.47
C ASN A 166 -13.82 -6.40 1.68
N GLU A 167 -13.17 -6.63 2.82
CA GLU A 167 -13.43 -5.92 4.08
C GLU A 167 -12.22 -5.12 4.55
N LEU A 168 -12.49 -3.92 5.08
CA LEU A 168 -11.56 -3.04 5.76
C LEU A 168 -12.08 -2.70 7.15
N THR A 169 -11.23 -2.76 8.17
CA THR A 169 -11.56 -2.29 9.52
C THR A 169 -10.94 -0.91 9.73
N MET A 170 -11.77 0.13 9.67
CA MET A 170 -11.32 1.52 9.82
C MET A 170 -12.45 2.45 10.24
N THR A 171 -12.15 3.36 11.17
CA THR A 171 -13.11 4.38 11.61
C THR A 171 -13.19 5.53 10.60
N GLN A 172 -14.32 6.26 10.59
CA GLN A 172 -14.47 7.46 9.74
C GLN A 172 -13.44 8.55 10.06
N GLU A 173 -13.01 8.64 11.31
CA GLU A 173 -11.96 9.57 11.74
C GLU A 173 -10.61 9.24 11.08
N LEU A 174 -10.23 7.95 11.09
CA LEU A 174 -9.00 7.51 10.43
C LEU A 174 -9.06 7.71 8.91
N ILE A 175 -10.21 7.42 8.27
CA ILE A 175 -10.40 7.67 6.84
C ILE A 175 -10.28 9.18 6.55
N ALA A 176 -10.87 10.03 7.38
CA ALA A 176 -10.80 11.48 7.23
C ALA A 176 -9.35 11.97 7.29
N ASN A 177 -8.56 11.45 8.24
CA ASN A 177 -7.13 11.75 8.35
C ASN A 177 -6.33 11.26 7.13
N MET A 178 -6.67 10.08 6.57
CA MET A 178 -6.01 9.55 5.37
C MET A 178 -6.33 10.41 4.14
N LEU A 179 -7.60 10.80 3.96
CA LEU A 179 -8.02 11.63 2.82
C LEU A 179 -7.68 13.12 2.98
N GLY A 180 -7.27 13.57 4.18
CA GLY A 180 -7.02 14.97 4.47
C GLY A 180 -8.29 15.82 4.43
N VAL A 181 -9.43 15.27 4.83
CA VAL A 181 -10.76 15.93 4.81
C VAL A 181 -11.40 15.91 6.20
N ARG A 182 -12.51 16.63 6.36
CA ARG A 182 -13.29 16.59 7.60
C ARG A 182 -14.08 15.28 7.72
N ARG A 183 -14.25 14.78 8.95
CA ARG A 183 -14.99 13.56 9.25
C ARG A 183 -16.42 13.57 8.69
N GLU A 184 -17.09 14.73 8.74
CA GLU A 184 -18.46 14.90 8.22
C GLU A 184 -18.53 14.59 6.72
N GLY A 185 -17.51 15.01 5.96
CA GLY A 185 -17.39 14.70 4.52
C GLY A 185 -17.29 13.20 4.26
N VAL A 186 -16.50 12.46 5.07
CA VAL A 186 -16.42 11.00 4.98
C VAL A 186 -17.75 10.35 5.34
N THR A 187 -18.44 10.85 6.39
CA THR A 187 -19.74 10.33 6.80
C THR A 187 -20.78 10.47 5.69
N GLU A 188 -20.82 11.64 5.03
CA GLU A 188 -21.72 11.90 3.91
C GLU A 188 -21.38 11.03 2.70
N ALA A 189 -20.10 10.96 2.30
CA ALA A 189 -19.65 10.15 1.18
C ALA A 189 -19.94 8.66 1.40
N ALA A 190 -19.62 8.12 2.59
CA ALA A 190 -19.90 6.72 2.92
C ALA A 190 -21.41 6.42 2.94
N GLY A 191 -22.22 7.37 3.43
CA GLY A 191 -23.70 7.28 3.38
C GLY A 191 -24.20 7.12 1.95
N LYS A 192 -23.77 8.00 1.03
CA LYS A 192 -24.14 7.94 -0.40
C LYS A 192 -23.74 6.60 -1.04
N LEU A 193 -22.53 6.10 -0.77
CA LEU A 193 -22.07 4.81 -1.31
C LEU A 193 -22.88 3.64 -0.74
N GLN A 194 -23.30 3.71 0.52
CA GLN A 194 -24.14 2.70 1.15
C GLN A 194 -25.58 2.75 0.60
N ASP A 195 -26.17 3.93 0.43
CA ASP A 195 -27.50 4.10 -0.16
C ASP A 195 -27.54 3.62 -1.62
N ALA A 196 -26.42 3.75 -2.35
CA ALA A 196 -26.24 3.21 -3.69
C ALA A 196 -25.97 1.68 -3.72
N GLY A 197 -25.88 1.02 -2.56
CA GLY A 197 -25.63 -0.42 -2.45
C GLY A 197 -24.19 -0.86 -2.79
N LEU A 198 -23.25 0.08 -2.85
CA LEU A 198 -21.85 -0.21 -3.23
C LEU A 198 -21.02 -0.74 -2.06
N ILE A 199 -21.31 -0.25 -0.85
CA ILE A 199 -20.63 -0.65 0.38
C ILE A 199 -21.64 -0.93 1.48
N HIS A 200 -21.21 -1.67 2.48
CA HIS A 200 -21.85 -1.74 3.79
C HIS A 200 -20.86 -1.23 4.84
N TYR A 201 -21.27 -0.20 5.61
CA TYR A 201 -20.41 0.39 6.63
C TYR A 201 -21.10 0.34 8.01
N SER A 202 -20.56 -0.43 8.91
CA SER A 202 -21.10 -0.58 10.27
C SER A 202 -19.97 -0.78 11.28
N ARG A 203 -20.01 -0.05 12.39
CA ARG A 203 -19.12 -0.20 13.55
C ARG A 203 -17.62 -0.21 13.19
N GLY A 204 -17.20 0.68 12.27
CA GLY A 204 -15.81 0.77 11.85
C GLY A 204 -15.36 -0.34 10.89
N ARG A 205 -16.29 -1.10 10.32
CA ARG A 205 -16.03 -2.11 9.29
C ARG A 205 -16.72 -1.68 7.99
N ILE A 206 -15.96 -1.66 6.91
CA ILE A 206 -16.44 -1.39 5.56
C ILE A 206 -16.30 -2.68 4.76
N THR A 207 -17.42 -3.13 4.18
CA THR A 207 -17.45 -4.23 3.21
C THR A 207 -17.84 -3.67 1.86
N VAL A 208 -17.05 -3.91 0.82
CA VAL A 208 -17.44 -3.57 -0.56
C VAL A 208 -18.34 -4.67 -1.09
N VAL A 209 -19.58 -4.28 -1.44
CA VAL A 209 -20.64 -5.19 -1.91
C VAL A 209 -20.64 -5.28 -3.43
N ASP A 210 -20.49 -4.12 -4.11
CA ASP A 210 -20.43 -4.00 -5.57
C ASP A 210 -19.14 -3.29 -5.99
N ARG A 211 -18.10 -4.09 -6.28
CA ARG A 211 -16.81 -3.56 -6.74
C ARG A 211 -16.91 -2.90 -8.12
N PRO A 212 -17.56 -3.48 -9.15
CA PRO A 212 -17.75 -2.82 -10.44
C PRO A 212 -18.44 -1.46 -10.33
N GLY A 213 -19.49 -1.36 -9.50
CA GLY A 213 -20.18 -0.11 -9.22
C GLY A 213 -19.26 0.91 -8.54
N LEU A 214 -18.42 0.47 -7.58
CA LEU A 214 -17.44 1.33 -6.92
C LEU A 214 -16.38 1.84 -7.91
N GLU A 215 -15.92 1.00 -8.84
CA GLU A 215 -14.98 1.37 -9.91
C GLU A 215 -15.59 2.39 -10.90
N ALA A 216 -16.89 2.30 -11.15
CA ALA A 216 -17.62 3.26 -11.98
C ALA A 216 -17.78 4.63 -11.32
N GLN A 217 -17.87 4.66 -9.98
CA GLN A 217 -17.94 5.90 -9.19
C GLN A 217 -16.57 6.53 -8.91
N ALA A 218 -15.49 5.75 -9.01
CA ALA A 218 -14.15 6.27 -8.80
C ALA A 218 -13.73 7.20 -9.94
N CYS A 219 -12.89 8.18 -9.60
CA CYS A 219 -12.25 9.02 -10.61
C CYS A 219 -11.20 8.24 -11.41
N GLU A 220 -10.77 8.78 -12.55
CA GLU A 220 -9.70 8.23 -13.42
C GLU A 220 -8.39 7.97 -12.67
N CYS A 221 -8.16 8.66 -11.54
CA CYS A 221 -6.95 8.52 -10.74
C CYS A 221 -6.68 7.07 -10.29
N TYR A 222 -7.72 6.30 -9.99
CA TYR A 222 -7.59 4.88 -9.69
C TYR A 222 -6.99 4.10 -10.88
N LYS A 223 -7.59 4.28 -12.06
CA LYS A 223 -7.17 3.57 -13.29
C LYS A 223 -5.76 3.97 -13.73
N VAL A 224 -5.38 5.24 -13.54
CA VAL A 224 -4.02 5.74 -13.87
C VAL A 224 -2.99 5.04 -13.00
N VAL A 225 -3.19 4.99 -11.68
CA VAL A 225 -2.28 4.31 -10.76
C VAL A 225 -2.18 2.82 -11.11
N LYS A 226 -3.32 2.12 -11.26
CA LYS A 226 -3.33 0.70 -11.58
C LYS A 226 -2.57 0.39 -12.87
N LYS A 227 -2.85 1.11 -13.96
CA LYS A 227 -2.16 0.92 -15.24
C LYS A 227 -0.65 1.16 -15.15
N GLU A 228 -0.22 2.10 -14.33
CA GLU A 228 1.21 2.38 -14.18
C GLU A 228 1.93 1.30 -13.37
N PHE A 229 1.30 0.76 -12.33
CA PHE A 229 1.82 -0.42 -11.62
C PHE A 229 1.90 -1.63 -12.56
N ASP A 230 0.84 -1.94 -13.30
CA ASP A 230 0.81 -3.06 -14.28
C ASP A 230 1.90 -2.89 -15.35
N ARG A 231 2.10 -1.68 -15.86
CA ARG A 231 3.11 -1.38 -16.90
C ARG A 231 4.55 -1.52 -16.39
N LEU A 232 4.83 -1.02 -15.19
CA LEU A 232 6.18 -0.98 -14.63
C LEU A 232 6.57 -2.30 -13.96
N LEU A 233 5.60 -3.04 -13.46
CA LEU A 233 5.79 -4.27 -12.70
C LEU A 233 5.03 -5.45 -13.32
N PRO A 234 5.23 -5.76 -14.62
CA PRO A 234 4.50 -6.84 -15.29
C PRO A 234 4.76 -8.21 -14.67
N ASP A 235 5.96 -8.42 -14.12
CA ASP A 235 6.31 -9.68 -13.43
C ASP A 235 5.53 -9.86 -12.13
N VAL A 236 5.12 -8.75 -11.49
CA VAL A 236 4.28 -8.72 -10.29
C VAL A 236 2.82 -9.05 -10.66
N ALA A 237 2.30 -8.44 -11.73
CA ALA A 237 0.93 -8.66 -12.21
C ALA A 237 0.67 -10.12 -12.63
N HIS A 238 1.66 -10.80 -13.19
CA HIS A 238 1.55 -12.23 -13.54
C HIS A 238 1.43 -13.15 -12.33
N HIS A 239 2.02 -12.80 -11.19
CA HIS A 239 1.87 -13.56 -9.95
C HIS A 239 0.44 -13.46 -9.38
N GLU A 240 -0.19 -12.28 -9.44
CA GLU A 240 -1.59 -12.10 -9.02
C GLU A 240 -2.55 -12.98 -9.83
N ALA A 241 -2.35 -13.06 -11.15
CA ALA A 241 -3.18 -13.89 -12.03
C ALA A 241 -3.05 -15.40 -11.72
N LEU A 242 -1.86 -15.87 -11.38
CA LEU A 242 -1.60 -17.27 -11.01
C LEU A 242 -2.18 -17.63 -9.64
N GLU A 243 -2.13 -16.73 -8.66
CA GLU A 243 -2.74 -16.96 -7.35
C GLU A 243 -4.28 -17.00 -7.42
N TYR A 244 -4.89 -16.23 -8.33
CA TYR A 244 -6.34 -16.25 -8.55
C TYR A 244 -6.80 -17.58 -9.15
N LEU A 245 -6.03 -18.14 -10.10
CA LEU A 245 -6.32 -19.43 -10.75
C LEU A 245 -6.11 -20.65 -9.83
N CYS A 246 -5.32 -20.52 -8.78
CA CYS A 246 -5.11 -21.59 -7.80
C CYS A 246 -6.13 -21.60 -6.65
N ARG A 247 -7.09 -20.66 -6.62
CA ARG A 247 -8.14 -20.55 -5.59
C ARG A 247 -9.53 -21.05 -6.07
N GLU A 248 -9.66 -21.42 -7.34
CA GLU A 248 -10.80 -22.14 -7.91
C GLU A 248 -10.55 -23.67 -7.87
#